data_894833132c3a00a2afa44dc77b80d9c1
#
_entry.id   894833132c3a00a2afa44dc77b80d9c1
#
_cell.length_a   1.000
_cell.length_b   1.000
_cell.length_c   1.000
_cell.angle_alpha   90.00
_cell.angle_beta   90.00
_cell.angle_gamma   90.00
#
_symmetry.space_group_name_H-M   'P 1'
#
loop_
_entity.id
_entity.type
_entity.pdbx_description
1 polymer ?
#
loop_
_entity_poly.entity_id
_entity_poly.type
_entity_poly.pdbx_seq_one_letter_code
_entity_poly.pdbx_strand_id
1 'polypeptide(L)'
;MAENAAKRLKMSPVTIGTHNGHFHADEALAVHMLRKLPTYHDSQLIRTRDPKLLETCHTVVDVGGEYDDGKKRYDHHQRGFATTFPGKNTKLSSAGLVFMHFGKAIIAQKLSEGADNPVAEDSAEVELLWNKLYESFVEALDAHDNGISVYDPKAVAAAGLEKRFSEGAFTLGSVVGRLNPNWNDPVPSDPVEAQKLEDERFIKASRRIGEEFDADLDYYTKAWLPARAVVQAAFEKRTQYDPQGRVLVLEGQSAPWKDHLYSLEGGSPSVVYVLYPEKPTPDAKWRVQAVPVTKDSFESRKPLPEAWRGFRDAELDGISGIPGCVFVHAAGFIGGNKTFEGAKDMAIKGLDL
;
A
#
# COMPACT_ATOMS: atom_id res chain seq x y z
N MET A 1 -3.29 24.96 -47.95
CA MET A 1 -3.12 23.82 -47.05
C MET A 1 -3.03 24.38 -45.63
N ALA A 2 -4.12 24.69 -45.09
CA ALA A 2 -4.27 25.18 -43.73
C ALA A 2 -5.65 24.71 -43.24
N GLU A 3 -5.80 24.49 -41.96
CA GLU A 3 -7.06 24.28 -41.29
C GLU A 3 -7.62 22.86 -41.29
N ASN A 4 -6.98 22.04 -40.45
CA ASN A 4 -7.70 21.05 -39.65
C ASN A 4 -7.13 21.03 -38.20
N ALA A 5 -7.21 22.20 -37.53
CA ALA A 5 -7.20 22.28 -36.11
C ALA A 5 -8.56 21.77 -35.63
N ALA A 6 -8.64 20.49 -35.31
CA ALA A 6 -9.82 19.89 -34.71
C ALA A 6 -10.25 20.78 -33.52
N LYS A 7 -11.41 21.41 -33.61
CA LYS A 7 -12.13 22.00 -32.50
C LYS A 7 -12.35 20.88 -31.48
N ARG A 8 -11.46 20.78 -30.48
CA ARG A 8 -11.76 20.10 -29.24
C ARG A 8 -12.96 20.84 -28.67
N LEU A 9 -14.15 20.26 -28.83
CA LEU A 9 -15.30 20.70 -28.07
C LEU A 9 -14.86 20.71 -26.61
N LYS A 10 -14.74 21.90 -26.01
CA LYS A 10 -14.60 22.04 -24.57
C LYS A 10 -15.92 21.54 -23.98
N MET A 11 -15.97 20.24 -23.66
CA MET A 11 -17.03 19.73 -22.79
C MET A 11 -16.94 20.52 -21.49
N SER A 12 -18.08 20.93 -20.93
CA SER A 12 -18.10 21.55 -19.61
C SER A 12 -17.38 20.63 -18.63
N PRO A 13 -16.52 21.16 -17.75
CA PRO A 13 -15.80 20.32 -16.81
C PRO A 13 -16.79 19.51 -15.97
N VAL A 14 -16.48 18.25 -15.77
CA VAL A 14 -17.26 17.32 -14.94
C VAL A 14 -17.30 17.85 -13.52
N THR A 15 -18.42 17.70 -12.84
CA THR A 15 -18.58 18.11 -11.44
C THR A 15 -18.52 16.93 -10.50
N ILE A 16 -17.75 17.07 -9.41
CA ILE A 16 -17.73 16.13 -8.28
C ILE A 16 -18.46 16.80 -7.12
N GLY A 17 -19.50 16.14 -6.59
CA GLY A 17 -20.23 16.55 -5.39
C GLY A 17 -19.71 15.79 -4.16
N THR A 18 -19.58 16.48 -3.02
CA THR A 18 -19.38 15.87 -1.70
C THR A 18 -19.98 16.78 -0.62
N HIS A 19 -20.04 16.32 0.63
CA HIS A 19 -20.58 17.12 1.71
C HIS A 19 -19.72 18.35 2.06
N ASN A 20 -20.36 19.39 2.56
CA ASN A 20 -19.70 20.54 3.17
C ASN A 20 -19.54 20.36 4.69
N GLY A 21 -18.90 21.31 5.34
CA GLY A 21 -18.55 21.26 6.76
C GLY A 21 -17.32 20.44 7.05
N HIS A 22 -17.27 19.78 8.21
CA HIS A 22 -16.12 18.97 8.65
C HIS A 22 -15.86 17.84 7.66
N PHE A 23 -14.62 17.71 7.23
CA PHE A 23 -14.21 16.70 6.24
C PHE A 23 -13.30 15.62 6.85
N HIS A 24 -13.25 14.47 6.18
CA HIS A 24 -12.51 13.28 6.59
C HIS A 24 -11.48 12.85 5.53
N ALA A 25 -10.73 11.83 5.84
CA ALA A 25 -9.78 11.24 4.90
C ALA A 25 -10.48 10.50 3.75
N ASP A 26 -11.70 10.04 3.98
CA ASP A 26 -12.51 9.27 3.05
C ASP A 26 -12.80 10.04 1.76
N GLU A 27 -13.66 11.05 1.81
CA GLU A 27 -14.04 11.82 0.63
C GLU A 27 -12.88 12.65 0.07
N ALA A 28 -11.93 13.03 0.94
CA ALA A 28 -10.71 13.71 0.52
C ALA A 28 -9.87 12.83 -0.41
N LEU A 29 -9.71 11.53 -0.10
CA LEU A 29 -9.03 10.56 -0.96
C LEU A 29 -9.87 10.21 -2.20
N ALA A 30 -11.19 10.02 -2.03
CA ALA A 30 -12.09 9.73 -3.14
C ALA A 30 -11.99 10.78 -4.26
N VAL A 31 -12.02 12.07 -3.89
CA VAL A 31 -11.85 13.19 -4.84
C VAL A 31 -10.47 13.17 -5.48
N HIS A 32 -9.40 12.90 -4.72
CA HIS A 32 -8.05 12.80 -5.27
C HIS A 32 -7.94 11.69 -6.31
N MET A 33 -8.40 10.49 -6.00
CA MET A 33 -8.36 9.34 -6.90
C MET A 33 -9.14 9.60 -8.20
N LEU A 34 -10.34 10.16 -8.11
CA LEU A 34 -11.10 10.54 -9.31
C LEU A 34 -10.31 11.51 -10.20
N ARG A 35 -9.70 12.55 -9.62
CA ARG A 35 -8.93 13.57 -10.35
C ARG A 35 -7.65 13.04 -11.01
N LYS A 36 -7.21 11.85 -10.70
CA LYS A 36 -6.13 11.19 -11.45
C LYS A 36 -6.57 10.76 -12.85
N LEU A 37 -7.84 10.57 -13.07
CA LEU A 37 -8.39 10.13 -14.35
C LEU A 37 -8.64 11.32 -15.30
N PRO A 38 -8.38 11.17 -16.62
CA PRO A 38 -8.56 12.24 -17.60
C PRO A 38 -9.94 12.88 -17.57
N THR A 39 -10.99 12.09 -17.32
CA THR A 39 -12.38 12.56 -17.23
C THR A 39 -12.57 13.59 -16.10
N TYR A 40 -11.85 13.44 -15.00
CA TYR A 40 -12.04 14.22 -13.78
C TYR A 40 -10.90 15.21 -13.50
N HIS A 41 -9.85 15.23 -14.31
CA HIS A 41 -8.64 16.03 -14.06
C HIS A 41 -8.95 17.51 -13.78
N ASP A 42 -9.81 18.11 -14.60
CA ASP A 42 -10.23 19.52 -14.47
C ASP A 42 -11.62 19.65 -13.81
N SER A 43 -12.05 18.66 -13.03
CA SER A 43 -13.38 18.62 -12.41
C SER A 43 -13.59 19.78 -11.44
N GLN A 44 -14.79 20.38 -11.51
CA GLN A 44 -15.25 21.30 -10.49
C GLN A 44 -15.68 20.52 -9.25
N LEU A 45 -15.38 21.05 -8.08
CA LEU A 45 -15.81 20.49 -6.80
C LEU A 45 -16.97 21.32 -6.26
N ILE A 46 -18.05 20.65 -5.88
CA ILE A 46 -19.22 21.24 -5.22
C ILE A 46 -19.36 20.54 -3.86
N ARG A 47 -19.11 21.29 -2.77
CA ARG A 47 -19.31 20.78 -1.42
C ARG A 47 -20.64 21.27 -0.87
N THR A 48 -21.60 20.37 -0.72
CA THR A 48 -22.96 20.69 -0.33
C THR A 48 -23.69 19.47 0.23
N ARG A 49 -24.77 19.72 1.01
CA ARG A 49 -25.75 18.71 1.42
C ARG A 49 -27.13 18.95 0.77
N ASP A 50 -27.24 19.95 -0.10
CA ASP A 50 -28.48 20.21 -0.86
C ASP A 50 -28.65 19.13 -1.94
N PRO A 51 -29.69 18.29 -1.85
CA PRO A 51 -29.92 17.21 -2.81
C PRO A 51 -30.13 17.71 -4.24
N LYS A 52 -30.69 18.91 -4.41
CA LYS A 52 -30.92 19.50 -5.75
C LYS A 52 -29.58 19.85 -6.42
N LEU A 53 -28.60 20.33 -5.65
CA LEU A 53 -27.29 20.62 -6.18
C LEU A 53 -26.53 19.31 -6.45
N LEU A 54 -26.64 18.31 -5.57
CA LEU A 54 -26.02 17.00 -5.76
C LEU A 54 -26.55 16.28 -7.01
N GLU A 55 -27.84 16.41 -7.33
CA GLU A 55 -28.44 15.86 -8.56
C GLU A 55 -27.77 16.42 -9.82
N THR A 56 -27.27 17.65 -9.80
CA THR A 56 -26.58 18.27 -10.93
C THR A 56 -25.14 17.80 -11.08
N CYS A 57 -24.57 17.16 -10.08
CA CYS A 57 -23.21 16.66 -10.11
C CYS A 57 -23.10 15.38 -10.95
N HIS A 58 -22.05 15.31 -11.76
CA HIS A 58 -21.74 14.09 -12.52
C HIS A 58 -21.46 12.91 -11.59
N THR A 59 -20.63 13.12 -10.59
CA THR A 59 -20.23 12.09 -9.61
C THR A 59 -20.44 12.65 -8.21
N VAL A 60 -20.96 11.85 -7.29
CA VAL A 60 -21.15 12.23 -5.89
C VAL A 60 -20.48 11.21 -4.99
N VAL A 61 -19.71 11.68 -4.01
CA VAL A 61 -19.00 10.85 -3.03
C VAL A 61 -19.36 11.28 -1.61
N ASP A 62 -19.56 10.33 -0.72
CA ASP A 62 -19.73 10.51 0.72
C ASP A 62 -20.86 11.44 1.15
N VAL A 63 -21.92 11.50 0.34
CA VAL A 63 -23.12 12.28 0.63
C VAL A 63 -24.29 11.85 -0.27
N GLY A 64 -25.49 12.03 0.22
CA GLY A 64 -26.72 11.76 -0.54
C GLY A 64 -27.41 10.45 -0.20
N GLY A 65 -26.77 9.56 0.58
CA GLY A 65 -27.36 8.30 1.03
C GLY A 65 -27.63 7.30 -0.09
N GLU A 66 -26.90 7.36 -1.22
CA GLU A 66 -27.10 6.48 -2.38
C GLU A 66 -25.77 5.87 -2.83
N TYR A 67 -25.78 4.54 -3.04
CA TYR A 67 -24.74 3.85 -3.78
C TYR A 67 -25.33 3.23 -5.06
N ASP A 68 -24.93 3.79 -6.19
CA ASP A 68 -25.34 3.34 -7.53
C ASP A 68 -24.23 3.71 -8.54
N ASP A 69 -23.45 2.73 -8.99
CA ASP A 69 -22.37 2.97 -9.95
C ASP A 69 -22.89 3.47 -11.31
N GLY A 70 -24.06 3.03 -11.73
CA GLY A 70 -24.68 3.50 -12.97
C GLY A 70 -25.00 5.00 -12.97
N LYS A 71 -25.26 5.55 -11.80
CA LYS A 71 -25.50 6.99 -11.59
C LYS A 71 -24.28 7.75 -11.08
N LYS A 72 -23.18 7.07 -10.85
CA LYS A 72 -21.95 7.61 -10.24
C LYS A 72 -22.20 8.22 -8.86
N ARG A 73 -22.89 7.45 -8.00
CA ARG A 73 -23.17 7.79 -6.61
C ARG A 73 -22.45 6.80 -5.70
N TYR A 74 -21.55 7.29 -4.84
CA TYR A 74 -20.65 6.49 -4.04
C TYR A 74 -20.69 6.96 -2.58
N ASP A 75 -21.86 6.77 -1.96
CA ASP A 75 -22.05 7.00 -0.53
C ASP A 75 -22.25 5.66 0.19
N HIS A 76 -21.84 5.56 1.43
CA HIS A 76 -21.89 4.34 2.25
C HIS A 76 -22.75 4.50 3.51
N HIS A 77 -23.41 5.65 3.68
CA HIS A 77 -24.15 6.00 4.89
C HIS A 77 -25.58 5.42 4.95
N GLN A 78 -26.07 4.81 3.86
CA GLN A 78 -27.43 4.28 3.84
C GLN A 78 -27.59 3.06 4.74
N ARG A 79 -28.78 2.98 5.37
CA ARG A 79 -29.12 1.86 6.25
C ARG A 79 -29.00 0.53 5.51
N GLY A 80 -28.25 -0.39 6.11
CA GLY A 80 -28.05 -1.74 5.52
C GLY A 80 -26.96 -1.82 4.45
N PHE A 81 -26.20 -0.75 4.22
CA PHE A 81 -25.03 -0.82 3.35
C PHE A 81 -23.98 -1.79 3.94
N ALA A 82 -23.59 -2.78 3.16
CA ALA A 82 -22.68 -3.84 3.59
C ALA A 82 -21.71 -4.27 2.46
N THR A 83 -21.55 -3.42 1.44
CA THR A 83 -20.63 -3.71 0.33
C THR A 83 -19.20 -3.77 0.83
N THR A 84 -18.47 -4.80 0.39
CA THR A 84 -17.07 -5.03 0.70
C THR A 84 -16.26 -5.15 -0.57
N PHE A 85 -14.95 -4.97 -0.46
CA PHE A 85 -14.04 -5.25 -1.56
C PHE A 85 -14.01 -6.76 -1.87
N PRO A 86 -13.83 -7.21 -3.12
CA PRO A 86 -13.76 -8.62 -3.46
C PRO A 86 -12.75 -9.39 -2.58
N GLY A 87 -13.22 -10.48 -1.96
CA GLY A 87 -12.40 -11.32 -1.08
C GLY A 87 -12.07 -10.72 0.30
N LYS A 88 -12.66 -9.59 0.67
CA LYS A 88 -12.46 -8.92 1.96
C LYS A 88 -13.75 -8.82 2.76
N ASN A 89 -13.63 -8.53 4.05
CA ASN A 89 -14.76 -8.42 4.98
C ASN A 89 -14.96 -6.99 5.50
N THR A 90 -14.05 -6.07 5.20
CA THR A 90 -14.13 -4.68 5.63
C THR A 90 -15.19 -3.96 4.80
N LYS A 91 -16.16 -3.33 5.48
CA LYS A 91 -17.17 -2.48 4.84
C LYS A 91 -16.47 -1.30 4.16
N LEU A 92 -16.83 -1.04 2.89
CA LEU A 92 -16.26 0.07 2.13
C LEU A 92 -16.74 1.42 2.69
N SER A 93 -15.86 2.40 2.62
CA SER A 93 -16.16 3.83 2.66
C SER A 93 -16.34 4.36 1.23
N SER A 94 -16.55 5.65 1.07
CA SER A 94 -16.67 6.25 -0.26
C SER A 94 -15.35 6.17 -1.04
N ALA A 95 -14.20 6.30 -0.39
CA ALA A 95 -12.89 6.04 -1.01
C ALA A 95 -12.75 4.59 -1.46
N GLY A 96 -13.17 3.64 -0.63
CA GLY A 96 -13.18 2.23 -1.00
C GLY A 96 -14.07 1.95 -2.21
N LEU A 97 -15.25 2.57 -2.28
CA LEU A 97 -16.14 2.47 -3.45
C LEU A 97 -15.50 3.07 -4.70
N VAL A 98 -14.92 4.26 -4.60
CA VAL A 98 -14.19 4.89 -5.73
C VAL A 98 -13.01 4.02 -6.15
N PHE A 99 -12.23 3.48 -5.22
CA PHE A 99 -11.12 2.60 -5.56
C PHE A 99 -11.60 1.29 -6.21
N MET A 100 -12.68 0.71 -5.73
CA MET A 100 -13.27 -0.51 -6.31
C MET A 100 -13.65 -0.32 -7.78
N HIS A 101 -14.23 0.82 -8.13
CA HIS A 101 -14.73 1.10 -9.49
C HIS A 101 -13.69 1.74 -10.43
N PHE A 102 -12.80 2.57 -9.90
CA PHE A 102 -11.85 3.36 -10.68
C PHE A 102 -10.38 2.99 -10.46
N GLY A 103 -10.08 2.19 -9.44
CA GLY A 103 -8.71 1.84 -9.08
C GLY A 103 -7.94 1.14 -10.20
N LYS A 104 -8.61 0.24 -10.96
CA LYS A 104 -7.98 -0.43 -12.10
C LYS A 104 -7.61 0.54 -13.20
N ALA A 105 -8.47 1.50 -13.53
CA ALA A 105 -8.19 2.55 -14.51
C ALA A 105 -7.01 3.44 -14.08
N ILE A 106 -6.95 3.82 -12.80
CA ILE A 106 -5.84 4.60 -12.24
C ILE A 106 -4.52 3.82 -12.34
N ILE A 107 -4.53 2.54 -12.00
CA ILE A 107 -3.34 1.67 -12.06
C ILE A 107 -2.90 1.45 -13.52
N ALA A 108 -3.84 1.15 -14.42
CA ALA A 108 -3.56 0.96 -15.84
C ALA A 108 -2.96 2.21 -16.47
N GLN A 109 -3.51 3.39 -16.16
CA GLN A 109 -2.94 4.67 -16.57
C GLN A 109 -1.52 4.84 -16.04
N LYS A 110 -1.28 4.52 -14.77
CA LYS A 110 0.04 4.62 -14.14
C LYS A 110 1.06 3.70 -14.78
N LEU A 111 0.71 2.46 -15.06
CA LEU A 111 1.58 1.49 -15.74
C LEU A 111 1.84 1.87 -17.21
N SER A 112 0.93 2.60 -17.83
CA SER A 112 1.08 3.08 -19.20
C SER A 112 2.01 4.29 -19.33
N GLU A 113 2.39 4.94 -18.22
CA GLU A 113 3.35 6.06 -18.23
C GLU A 113 4.73 5.58 -18.73
N GLY A 114 5.11 5.99 -19.94
CA GLY A 114 6.39 5.61 -20.56
C GLY A 114 6.44 4.21 -21.17
N ALA A 115 5.31 3.51 -21.23
CA ALA A 115 5.20 2.24 -21.96
C ALA A 115 4.93 2.47 -23.46
N ASP A 116 5.43 1.57 -24.29
CA ASP A 116 5.20 1.63 -25.75
C ASP A 116 3.72 1.45 -26.13
N ASN A 117 2.98 0.70 -25.32
CA ASN A 117 1.56 0.43 -25.51
C ASN A 117 0.80 0.65 -24.19
N PRO A 118 -0.46 1.15 -24.25
CA PRO A 118 -1.31 1.25 -23.08
C PRO A 118 -1.53 -0.11 -22.40
N VAL A 119 -1.47 -0.13 -21.08
CA VAL A 119 -1.78 -1.33 -20.29
C VAL A 119 -3.30 -1.42 -20.10
N ALA A 120 -3.87 -2.59 -20.38
CA ALA A 120 -5.30 -2.83 -20.24
C ALA A 120 -5.72 -2.93 -18.76
N GLU A 121 -6.91 -2.43 -18.43
CA GLU A 121 -7.45 -2.48 -17.05
C GLU A 121 -7.70 -3.89 -16.53
N ASP A 122 -7.92 -4.85 -17.43
CA ASP A 122 -8.14 -6.27 -17.12
C ASP A 122 -6.87 -7.12 -17.17
N SER A 123 -5.68 -6.49 -17.29
CA SER A 123 -4.41 -7.20 -17.25
C SER A 123 -4.14 -7.82 -15.87
N ALA A 124 -3.36 -8.90 -15.85
CA ALA A 124 -3.00 -9.60 -14.62
C ALA A 124 -2.19 -8.72 -13.65
N GLU A 125 -1.37 -7.83 -14.19
CA GLU A 125 -0.59 -6.87 -13.43
C GLU A 125 -1.48 -5.83 -12.74
N VAL A 126 -2.49 -5.30 -13.45
CA VAL A 126 -3.47 -4.36 -12.89
C VAL A 126 -4.28 -5.03 -11.79
N GLU A 127 -4.78 -6.25 -12.02
CA GLU A 127 -5.52 -7.01 -11.01
C GLU A 127 -4.68 -7.26 -9.75
N LEU A 128 -3.42 -7.65 -9.92
CA LEU A 128 -2.50 -7.89 -8.82
C LEU A 128 -2.27 -6.62 -7.99
N LEU A 129 -2.01 -5.48 -8.66
CA LEU A 129 -1.79 -4.20 -8.01
C LEU A 129 -3.05 -3.64 -7.36
N TRP A 130 -4.22 -3.84 -7.96
CA TRP A 130 -5.51 -3.41 -7.42
C TRP A 130 -5.80 -4.10 -6.08
N ASN A 131 -5.58 -5.40 -6.01
CA ASN A 131 -5.70 -6.15 -4.75
C ASN A 131 -4.64 -5.69 -3.72
N LYS A 132 -3.39 -5.48 -4.17
CA LYS A 132 -2.29 -5.09 -3.28
C LYS A 132 -2.45 -3.69 -2.70
N LEU A 133 -2.82 -2.71 -3.50
CA LEU A 133 -3.07 -1.34 -3.04
C LEU A 133 -4.28 -1.26 -2.11
N TYR A 134 -5.34 -2.04 -2.41
CA TYR A 134 -6.46 -2.13 -1.49
C TYR A 134 -6.00 -2.64 -0.13
N GLU A 135 -5.33 -3.78 -0.09
CA GLU A 135 -4.84 -4.41 1.15
C GLU A 135 -3.88 -3.52 1.94
N SER A 136 -3.02 -2.79 1.24
CA SER A 136 -1.93 -2.05 1.90
C SER A 136 -2.32 -0.64 2.32
N PHE A 137 -3.32 -0.02 1.66
CA PHE A 137 -3.66 1.38 1.88
C PHE A 137 -5.16 1.60 2.12
N VAL A 138 -6.02 1.17 1.19
CA VAL A 138 -7.43 1.58 1.18
C VAL A 138 -8.23 0.86 2.26
N GLU A 139 -7.98 -0.42 2.52
CA GLU A 139 -8.71 -1.22 3.52
C GLU A 139 -8.61 -0.61 4.94
N ALA A 140 -7.44 -0.09 5.31
CA ALA A 140 -7.25 0.56 6.60
C ALA A 140 -8.02 1.88 6.71
N LEU A 141 -8.15 2.62 5.59
CA LEU A 141 -8.96 3.84 5.54
C LEU A 141 -10.45 3.51 5.65
N ASP A 142 -10.94 2.51 4.90
CA ASP A 142 -12.31 2.01 4.99
C ASP A 142 -12.67 1.59 6.42
N ALA A 143 -11.77 0.84 7.06
CA ALA A 143 -11.95 0.39 8.44
C ALA A 143 -12.02 1.57 9.41
N HIS A 144 -11.11 2.54 9.28
CA HIS A 144 -11.07 3.72 10.15
C HIS A 144 -12.35 4.55 10.01
N ASP A 145 -12.79 4.79 8.79
CA ASP A 145 -13.99 5.58 8.50
C ASP A 145 -15.27 4.93 9.04
N ASN A 146 -15.37 3.62 8.93
CA ASN A 146 -16.48 2.84 9.46
C ASN A 146 -16.35 2.52 10.96
N GLY A 147 -15.34 3.03 11.68
CA GLY A 147 -15.15 2.78 13.12
C GLY A 147 -14.76 1.34 13.44
N ILE A 148 -14.18 0.61 12.48
CA ILE A 148 -13.74 -0.78 12.65
C ILE A 148 -12.33 -0.79 13.23
N SER A 149 -12.18 -1.42 14.39
CA SER A 149 -10.89 -1.58 15.06
C SER A 149 -10.10 -2.76 14.48
N VAL A 150 -8.75 -2.67 14.49
CA VAL A 150 -7.84 -3.75 14.04
C VAL A 150 -8.12 -5.08 14.77
N TYR A 151 -8.45 -5.00 16.05
CA TYR A 151 -8.86 -6.14 16.86
C TYR A 151 -10.26 -5.91 17.44
N ASP A 152 -11.07 -6.97 17.56
CA ASP A 152 -12.35 -6.86 18.25
C ASP A 152 -12.14 -6.38 19.70
N PRO A 153 -12.67 -5.20 20.07
CA PRO A 153 -12.48 -4.65 21.41
C PRO A 153 -12.98 -5.56 22.53
N LYS A 154 -14.04 -6.36 22.28
CA LYS A 154 -14.58 -7.32 23.24
C LYS A 154 -13.64 -8.51 23.42
N ALA A 155 -13.06 -9.02 22.35
CA ALA A 155 -12.08 -10.09 22.40
C ALA A 155 -10.80 -9.64 23.13
N VAL A 156 -10.32 -8.42 22.86
CA VAL A 156 -9.16 -7.83 23.54
C VAL A 156 -9.43 -7.71 25.06
N ALA A 157 -10.58 -7.16 25.43
CA ALA A 157 -10.97 -7.03 26.84
C ALA A 157 -11.13 -8.40 27.53
N ALA A 158 -11.74 -9.38 26.85
CA ALA A 158 -11.90 -10.75 27.40
C ALA A 158 -10.53 -11.45 27.59
N ALA A 159 -9.55 -11.14 26.77
CA ALA A 159 -8.18 -11.66 26.88
C ALA A 159 -7.34 -10.92 27.94
N GLY A 160 -7.87 -9.88 28.60
CA GLY A 160 -7.16 -9.07 29.60
C GLY A 160 -5.99 -8.28 28.98
N LEU A 161 -6.04 -7.98 27.69
CA LEU A 161 -5.01 -7.20 27.02
C LEU A 161 -5.27 -5.71 27.16
N GLU A 162 -4.23 -4.96 27.47
CA GLU A 162 -4.29 -3.51 27.62
C GLU A 162 -3.45 -2.82 26.55
N LYS A 163 -3.91 -1.64 26.10
CA LYS A 163 -3.11 -0.79 25.23
C LYS A 163 -1.86 -0.32 25.97
N ARG A 164 -0.69 -0.56 25.40
CA ARG A 164 0.61 -0.14 25.98
C ARG A 164 0.84 1.37 25.83
N PHE A 165 0.23 1.99 24.81
CA PHE A 165 0.29 3.44 24.55
C PHE A 165 -0.92 3.86 23.69
N SER A 166 -1.17 5.17 23.61
CA SER A 166 -2.13 5.75 22.68
C SER A 166 -1.43 6.14 21.38
N GLU A 167 -1.98 5.75 20.24
CA GLU A 167 -1.48 6.17 18.93
C GLU A 167 -1.67 7.68 18.70
N GLY A 168 -2.60 8.30 19.42
CA GLY A 168 -2.88 9.73 19.36
C GLY A 168 -3.18 10.19 17.93
N ALA A 169 -2.49 11.24 17.49
CA ALA A 169 -2.64 11.83 16.16
C ALA A 169 -1.71 11.20 15.10
N PHE A 170 -1.17 10.00 15.34
CA PHE A 170 -0.21 9.33 14.44
C PHE A 170 -0.90 8.43 13.40
N THR A 171 -1.97 8.94 12.79
CA THR A 171 -2.72 8.27 11.70
C THR A 171 -2.97 9.26 10.56
N LEU A 172 -3.15 8.75 9.33
CA LEU A 172 -3.49 9.59 8.18
C LEU A 172 -4.82 10.31 8.38
N GLY A 173 -5.82 9.66 8.97
CA GLY A 173 -7.09 10.30 9.32
C GLY A 173 -6.89 11.50 10.25
N SER A 174 -6.02 11.39 11.26
CA SER A 174 -5.69 12.50 12.15
C SER A 174 -4.90 13.63 11.45
N VAL A 175 -4.05 13.27 10.47
CA VAL A 175 -3.33 14.25 9.65
C VAL A 175 -4.31 15.10 8.85
N VAL A 176 -5.29 14.46 8.20
CA VAL A 176 -6.37 15.13 7.45
C VAL A 176 -7.26 15.93 8.40
N GLY A 177 -7.71 15.33 9.51
CA GLY A 177 -8.60 15.97 10.48
C GLY A 177 -8.06 17.30 11.01
N ARG A 178 -6.73 17.43 11.18
CA ARG A 178 -6.09 18.69 11.62
C ARG A 178 -6.16 19.83 10.59
N LEU A 179 -6.57 19.57 9.37
CA LEU A 179 -6.75 20.60 8.34
C LEU A 179 -8.13 21.26 8.41
N ASN A 180 -9.07 20.65 9.14
CA ASN A 180 -10.34 21.31 9.48
C ASN A 180 -10.12 22.55 10.34
N PRO A 181 -11.06 23.54 10.33
CA PRO A 181 -10.97 24.69 11.22
C PRO A 181 -11.03 24.26 12.68
N ASN A 182 -10.30 24.96 13.54
CA ASN A 182 -10.48 24.83 14.98
C ASN A 182 -11.81 25.51 15.40
N TRP A 183 -12.36 25.09 16.52
CA TRP A 183 -13.61 25.63 17.04
C TRP A 183 -13.59 27.15 17.29
N ASN A 184 -12.42 27.73 17.48
CA ASN A 184 -12.18 29.14 17.76
C ASN A 184 -11.50 29.91 16.61
N ASP A 185 -11.37 29.30 15.43
CA ASP A 185 -10.91 29.99 14.24
C ASP A 185 -11.96 31.05 13.82
N PRO A 186 -11.55 32.24 13.38
CA PRO A 186 -12.49 33.22 12.87
C PRO A 186 -13.20 32.71 11.63
N VAL A 187 -14.53 32.84 11.62
CA VAL A 187 -15.36 32.47 10.46
C VAL A 187 -15.80 33.76 9.75
N PRO A 188 -15.59 33.88 8.43
CA PRO A 188 -16.12 35.00 7.65
C PRO A 188 -17.62 35.19 7.86
N SER A 189 -18.09 36.44 7.97
CA SER A 189 -19.51 36.72 8.08
C SER A 189 -20.29 36.52 6.78
N ASP A 190 -19.61 36.59 5.64
CA ASP A 190 -20.18 36.24 4.33
C ASP A 190 -20.16 34.71 4.15
N PRO A 191 -21.33 34.06 3.96
CA PRO A 191 -21.41 32.62 3.75
C PRO A 191 -20.62 32.11 2.53
N VAL A 192 -20.49 32.92 1.48
CA VAL A 192 -19.75 32.54 0.26
C VAL A 192 -18.25 32.49 0.56
N GLU A 193 -17.72 33.47 1.29
CA GLU A 193 -16.32 33.49 1.71
C GLU A 193 -16.02 32.37 2.72
N ALA A 194 -16.97 32.08 3.64
CA ALA A 194 -16.84 30.99 4.58
C ALA A 194 -16.73 29.63 3.86
N GLN A 195 -17.64 29.37 2.90
CA GLN A 195 -17.59 28.15 2.09
C GLN A 195 -16.31 28.03 1.27
N LYS A 196 -15.87 29.14 0.68
CA LYS A 196 -14.60 29.16 -0.08
C LYS A 196 -13.41 28.78 0.79
N LEU A 197 -13.35 29.28 2.02
CA LEU A 197 -12.27 28.95 2.96
C LEU A 197 -12.31 27.47 3.35
N GLU A 198 -13.49 26.88 3.56
CA GLU A 198 -13.63 25.44 3.79
C GLU A 198 -13.16 24.62 2.58
N ASP A 199 -13.53 25.02 1.36
CA ASP A 199 -13.12 24.34 0.14
C ASP A 199 -11.61 24.38 -0.08
N GLU A 200 -10.96 25.50 0.23
CA GLU A 200 -9.50 25.63 0.20
C GLU A 200 -8.82 24.67 1.19
N ARG A 201 -9.37 24.53 2.40
CA ARG A 201 -8.90 23.57 3.41
C ARG A 201 -9.11 22.13 2.95
N PHE A 202 -10.28 21.82 2.39
CA PHE A 202 -10.58 20.51 1.81
C PHE A 202 -9.62 20.13 0.68
N ILE A 203 -9.32 21.05 -0.23
CA ILE A 203 -8.36 20.81 -1.31
C ILE A 203 -6.96 20.50 -0.77
N LYS A 204 -6.53 21.16 0.32
CA LYS A 204 -5.28 20.82 1.01
C LYS A 204 -5.33 19.42 1.61
N ALA A 205 -6.47 19.04 2.19
CA ALA A 205 -6.69 17.72 2.77
C ALA A 205 -6.64 16.62 1.68
N SER A 206 -7.37 16.83 0.58
CA SER A 206 -7.39 15.92 -0.57
C SER A 206 -5.99 15.74 -1.17
N ARG A 207 -5.22 16.81 -1.31
CA ARG A 207 -3.82 16.72 -1.75
C ARG A 207 -2.97 15.95 -0.76
N ARG A 208 -3.09 16.24 0.55
CA ARG A 208 -2.25 15.63 1.58
C ARG A 208 -2.42 14.12 1.66
N ILE A 209 -3.67 13.62 1.68
CA ILE A 209 -3.92 12.17 1.68
C ILE A 209 -3.59 11.54 0.33
N GLY A 210 -3.80 12.30 -0.75
CA GLY A 210 -3.48 11.87 -2.10
C GLY A 210 -1.98 11.66 -2.34
N GLU A 211 -1.11 12.49 -1.75
CA GLU A 211 0.34 12.34 -1.82
C GLU A 211 0.80 11.01 -1.19
N GLU A 212 0.18 10.57 -0.11
CA GLU A 212 0.47 9.26 0.51
C GLU A 212 0.01 8.10 -0.39
N PHE A 213 -1.19 8.20 -0.96
CA PHE A 213 -1.68 7.21 -1.93
C PHE A 213 -0.80 7.14 -3.18
N ASP A 214 -0.36 8.29 -3.69
CA ASP A 214 0.51 8.36 -4.88
C ASP A 214 1.90 7.76 -4.59
N ALA A 215 2.43 7.94 -3.39
CA ALA A 215 3.69 7.33 -2.98
C ALA A 215 3.59 5.80 -2.97
N ASP A 216 2.49 5.24 -2.44
CA ASP A 216 2.25 3.80 -2.47
C ASP A 216 2.02 3.28 -3.91
N LEU A 217 1.22 3.99 -4.71
CA LEU A 217 1.01 3.65 -6.11
C LEU A 217 2.34 3.62 -6.89
N ASP A 218 3.20 4.61 -6.68
CA ASP A 218 4.54 4.66 -7.27
C ASP A 218 5.42 3.51 -6.80
N TYR A 219 5.45 3.22 -5.51
CA TYR A 219 6.23 2.12 -4.97
C TYR A 219 5.78 0.77 -5.54
N TYR A 220 4.48 0.50 -5.52
CA TYR A 220 3.96 -0.78 -5.99
C TYR A 220 4.13 -0.98 -7.49
N THR A 221 3.99 0.08 -8.29
CA THR A 221 4.18 -0.01 -9.75
C THR A 221 5.65 -0.06 -10.16
N LYS A 222 6.52 0.76 -9.53
CA LYS A 222 7.92 0.96 -9.96
C LYS A 222 8.93 0.06 -9.27
N ALA A 223 8.63 -0.43 -8.05
CA ALA A 223 9.57 -1.22 -7.26
C ALA A 223 9.03 -2.62 -6.92
N TRP A 224 7.82 -2.72 -6.39
CA TRP A 224 7.26 -3.99 -5.93
C TRP A 224 6.90 -4.92 -7.10
N LEU A 225 6.15 -4.43 -8.08
CA LEU A 225 5.73 -5.26 -9.23
C LEU A 225 6.92 -5.80 -10.03
N PRO A 226 7.94 -4.99 -10.41
CA PRO A 226 9.11 -5.51 -11.12
C PRO A 226 9.91 -6.54 -10.32
N ALA A 227 9.92 -6.48 -8.99
CA ALA A 227 10.59 -7.45 -8.15
C ALA A 227 10.02 -8.88 -8.29
N ARG A 228 8.76 -9.02 -8.72
CA ARG A 228 8.12 -10.33 -8.94
C ARG A 228 8.94 -11.20 -9.89
N ALA A 229 9.36 -10.66 -11.03
CA ALA A 229 10.16 -11.41 -11.99
C ALA A 229 11.53 -11.83 -11.42
N VAL A 230 12.16 -10.94 -10.64
CA VAL A 230 13.44 -11.24 -9.96
C VAL A 230 13.28 -12.38 -8.97
N VAL A 231 12.23 -12.32 -8.13
CA VAL A 231 11.98 -13.36 -7.12
C VAL A 231 11.57 -14.68 -7.76
N GLN A 232 10.76 -14.65 -8.82
CA GLN A 232 10.38 -15.85 -9.56
C GLN A 232 11.61 -16.55 -10.17
N ALA A 233 12.48 -15.81 -10.85
CA ALA A 233 13.70 -16.35 -11.43
C ALA A 233 14.63 -16.97 -10.36
N ALA A 234 14.73 -16.31 -9.20
CA ALA A 234 15.49 -16.85 -8.06
C ALA A 234 14.83 -18.12 -7.48
N PHE A 235 13.50 -18.14 -7.39
CA PHE A 235 12.75 -19.29 -6.89
C PHE A 235 12.93 -20.53 -7.77
N GLU A 236 12.92 -20.36 -9.09
CA GLU A 236 13.15 -21.44 -10.07
C GLU A 236 14.55 -22.03 -9.95
N LYS A 237 15.56 -21.22 -9.64
CA LYS A 237 16.97 -21.62 -9.49
C LYS A 237 17.35 -22.15 -8.11
N ARG A 238 16.47 -22.11 -7.11
CA ARG A 238 16.84 -22.35 -5.70
C ARG A 238 17.46 -23.72 -5.43
N THR A 239 17.10 -24.74 -6.23
CA THR A 239 17.69 -26.09 -6.10
C THR A 239 19.16 -26.18 -6.53
N GLN A 240 19.71 -25.16 -7.18
CA GLN A 240 21.13 -25.06 -7.50
C GLN A 240 21.99 -24.74 -6.27
N TYR A 241 21.39 -24.14 -5.25
CA TYR A 241 22.07 -23.71 -4.02
C TYR A 241 21.86 -24.70 -2.87
N ASP A 242 20.70 -25.30 -2.79
CA ASP A 242 20.34 -26.37 -1.85
C ASP A 242 19.42 -27.36 -2.56
N PRO A 243 19.75 -28.68 -2.57
CA PRO A 243 18.95 -29.69 -3.30
C PRO A 243 17.47 -29.75 -2.91
N GLN A 244 17.12 -29.35 -1.69
CA GLN A 244 15.74 -29.26 -1.21
C GLN A 244 15.10 -27.90 -1.53
N GLY A 245 15.85 -26.95 -2.13
CA GLY A 245 15.33 -25.63 -2.51
C GLY A 245 15.03 -24.72 -1.34
N ARG A 246 15.66 -24.89 -0.18
CA ARG A 246 15.45 -24.11 1.05
C ARG A 246 16.17 -22.77 1.07
N VAL A 247 17.07 -22.52 0.10
CA VAL A 247 17.85 -21.28 -0.01
C VAL A 247 17.51 -20.59 -1.31
N LEU A 248 17.01 -19.35 -1.21
CA LEU A 248 16.72 -18.47 -2.34
C LEU A 248 17.80 -17.41 -2.46
N VAL A 249 18.35 -17.22 -3.67
CA VAL A 249 19.42 -16.25 -3.91
C VAL A 249 18.92 -15.18 -4.90
N LEU A 250 18.89 -13.94 -4.43
CA LEU A 250 18.65 -12.76 -5.29
C LEU A 250 20.02 -12.30 -5.83
N GLU A 251 20.32 -12.69 -7.06
CA GLU A 251 21.57 -12.31 -7.72
C GLU A 251 21.55 -10.83 -8.09
N GLY A 252 22.65 -10.11 -7.82
CA GLY A 252 22.88 -8.74 -8.27
C GLY A 252 22.31 -7.64 -7.39
N GLN A 253 21.15 -7.80 -6.75
CA GLN A 253 20.58 -6.76 -5.87
C GLN A 253 19.52 -7.30 -4.91
N SER A 254 19.29 -6.56 -3.82
CA SER A 254 18.12 -6.77 -2.97
C SER A 254 16.85 -6.34 -3.68
N ALA A 255 15.73 -7.02 -3.39
CA ALA A 255 14.40 -6.71 -3.91
C ALA A 255 13.34 -6.95 -2.82
N PRO A 256 12.14 -6.37 -2.89
CA PRO A 256 11.01 -6.69 -2.01
C PRO A 256 10.48 -8.09 -2.31
N TRP A 257 11.06 -9.09 -1.68
CA TRP A 257 10.85 -10.50 -2.01
C TRP A 257 9.72 -11.20 -1.24
N LYS A 258 9.36 -10.69 -0.06
CA LYS A 258 8.47 -11.43 0.85
C LYS A 258 7.14 -11.84 0.22
N ASP A 259 6.32 -10.88 -0.18
CA ASP A 259 4.99 -11.15 -0.75
C ASP A 259 5.06 -12.08 -1.97
N HIS A 260 6.06 -11.86 -2.82
CA HIS A 260 6.25 -12.67 -4.03
C HIS A 260 6.66 -14.10 -3.69
N LEU A 261 7.53 -14.29 -2.69
CA LEU A 261 7.92 -15.62 -2.22
C LEU A 261 6.71 -16.39 -1.68
N TYR A 262 5.92 -15.80 -0.77
CA TYR A 262 4.73 -16.46 -0.23
C TYR A 262 3.71 -16.82 -1.31
N SER A 263 3.54 -15.96 -2.31
CA SER A 263 2.68 -16.22 -3.47
C SER A 263 3.20 -17.41 -4.30
N LEU A 264 4.51 -17.49 -4.54
CA LEU A 264 5.13 -18.59 -5.31
C LEU A 264 5.10 -19.93 -4.57
N GLU A 265 5.20 -19.91 -3.26
CA GLU A 265 5.11 -21.12 -2.43
C GLU A 265 3.69 -21.69 -2.35
N GLY A 266 2.65 -20.88 -2.64
CA GLY A 266 1.27 -21.37 -2.71
C GLY A 266 0.76 -22.06 -1.45
N GLY A 267 1.18 -21.63 -0.26
CA GLY A 267 0.80 -22.23 1.02
C GLY A 267 1.64 -23.44 1.45
N SER A 268 2.65 -23.83 0.65
CA SER A 268 3.60 -24.91 0.99
C SER A 268 5.00 -24.34 1.25
N PRO A 269 5.30 -23.86 2.46
CA PRO A 269 6.56 -23.21 2.79
C PRO A 269 7.76 -24.11 2.50
N SER A 270 8.72 -23.65 1.71
CA SER A 270 9.91 -24.39 1.32
C SER A 270 11.22 -23.63 1.58
N VAL A 271 11.21 -22.32 1.32
CA VAL A 271 12.40 -21.49 1.49
C VAL A 271 12.58 -21.10 2.96
N VAL A 272 13.80 -21.28 3.46
CA VAL A 272 14.19 -20.99 4.84
C VAL A 272 15.03 -19.73 4.93
N TYR A 273 15.96 -19.55 4.00
CA TYR A 273 16.84 -18.39 3.95
C TYR A 273 16.81 -17.72 2.58
N VAL A 274 16.90 -16.38 2.59
CA VAL A 274 17.06 -15.55 1.39
C VAL A 274 18.41 -14.84 1.48
N LEU A 275 19.22 -14.98 0.42
CA LEU A 275 20.53 -14.36 0.27
C LEU A 275 20.43 -13.22 -0.75
N TYR A 276 21.06 -12.11 -0.42
CA TYR A 276 21.14 -10.96 -1.34
C TYR A 276 22.34 -10.07 -1.00
N PRO A 277 22.92 -9.36 -2.00
CA PRO A 277 23.97 -8.38 -1.76
C PRO A 277 23.37 -7.09 -1.16
N GLU A 278 24.14 -6.41 -0.31
CA GLU A 278 23.73 -5.11 0.26
C GLU A 278 23.61 -4.01 -0.79
N LYS A 279 24.41 -4.10 -1.84
CA LYS A 279 24.49 -3.14 -2.94
C LYS A 279 24.68 -3.90 -4.24
N PRO A 280 24.27 -3.33 -5.39
CA PRO A 280 24.47 -3.95 -6.70
C PRO A 280 25.90 -3.73 -7.22
N THR A 281 26.91 -4.07 -6.42
CA THR A 281 28.35 -3.95 -6.77
C THR A 281 29.05 -5.28 -6.55
N PRO A 282 30.11 -5.61 -7.34
CA PRO A 282 30.81 -6.89 -7.25
C PRO A 282 31.45 -7.18 -5.89
N ASP A 283 31.81 -6.15 -5.15
CA ASP A 283 32.45 -6.20 -3.83
C ASP A 283 31.45 -6.09 -2.66
N ALA A 284 30.16 -6.17 -2.96
CA ALA A 284 29.11 -6.04 -1.95
C ALA A 284 29.20 -7.15 -0.91
N LYS A 285 28.97 -6.78 0.34
CA LYS A 285 28.68 -7.75 1.40
C LYS A 285 27.31 -8.39 1.14
N TRP A 286 27.16 -9.63 1.60
CA TRP A 286 25.95 -10.41 1.42
C TRP A 286 25.20 -10.58 2.73
N ARG A 287 23.89 -10.59 2.63
CA ARG A 287 22.98 -10.87 3.73
C ARG A 287 22.42 -12.28 3.64
N VAL A 288 22.20 -12.88 4.80
CA VAL A 288 21.47 -14.13 4.99
C VAL A 288 20.27 -13.77 5.87
N GLN A 289 19.08 -13.78 5.31
CA GLN A 289 17.87 -13.42 6.03
C GLN A 289 16.96 -14.63 6.17
N ALA A 290 16.57 -14.95 7.41
CA ALA A 290 15.60 -16.00 7.68
C ALA A 290 14.22 -15.58 7.21
N VAL A 291 13.50 -16.48 6.54
CA VAL A 291 12.12 -16.25 6.10
C VAL A 291 11.19 -16.28 7.32
N PRO A 292 10.34 -15.27 7.53
CA PRO A 292 9.35 -15.31 8.60
C PRO A 292 8.33 -16.44 8.43
N VAL A 293 7.64 -16.84 9.51
CA VAL A 293 6.56 -17.83 9.47
C VAL A 293 5.41 -17.34 8.59
N THR A 294 5.03 -16.07 8.76
CA THR A 294 4.08 -15.37 7.88
C THR A 294 4.68 -14.02 7.45
N LYS A 295 4.11 -13.39 6.42
CA LYS A 295 4.61 -12.12 5.88
C LYS A 295 4.74 -11.00 6.94
N ASP A 296 3.87 -11.02 7.95
CA ASP A 296 3.77 -9.99 8.99
C ASP A 296 4.38 -10.44 10.33
N SER A 297 4.93 -11.68 10.41
CA SER A 297 5.51 -12.21 11.63
C SER A 297 6.96 -11.75 11.83
N PHE A 298 7.33 -11.53 13.09
CA PHE A 298 8.74 -11.42 13.52
C PHE A 298 9.39 -12.79 13.81
N GLU A 299 8.57 -13.86 13.88
CA GLU A 299 9.05 -15.21 14.07
C GLU A 299 9.58 -15.78 12.75
N SER A 300 10.80 -16.30 12.75
CA SER A 300 11.42 -16.92 11.59
C SER A 300 11.08 -18.41 11.49
N ARG A 301 10.89 -18.93 10.27
CA ARG A 301 10.71 -20.38 10.00
C ARG A 301 11.85 -21.21 10.64
N LYS A 302 13.08 -20.73 10.48
CA LYS A 302 14.27 -21.22 11.16
C LYS A 302 15.26 -20.06 11.35
N PRO A 303 15.40 -19.51 12.56
CA PRO A 303 16.43 -18.50 12.82
C PRO A 303 17.85 -19.06 12.58
N LEU A 304 18.82 -18.18 12.32
CA LEU A 304 20.22 -18.54 12.29
C LEU A 304 20.63 -19.17 13.64
N PRO A 305 21.65 -20.07 13.65
CA PRO A 305 22.02 -20.84 14.82
C PRO A 305 22.21 -19.99 16.08
N GLU A 306 21.73 -20.49 17.21
CA GLU A 306 21.75 -19.76 18.47
C GLU A 306 23.20 -19.42 18.90
N ALA A 307 24.14 -20.33 18.66
CA ALA A 307 25.56 -20.12 18.96
C ALA A 307 26.19 -18.96 18.19
N TRP A 308 25.61 -18.49 17.11
CA TRP A 308 26.12 -17.38 16.29
C TRP A 308 25.52 -16.03 16.63
N ARG A 309 24.40 -16.02 17.36
CA ARG A 309 23.59 -14.80 17.59
C ARG A 309 24.33 -13.82 18.48
N GLY A 310 24.34 -12.55 18.08
CA GLY A 310 25.00 -11.45 18.77
C GLY A 310 26.47 -11.30 18.47
N PHE A 311 27.12 -12.32 17.83
CA PHE A 311 28.54 -12.30 17.50
C PHE A 311 28.81 -11.60 16.15
N ARG A 312 30.07 -11.17 15.99
CA ARG A 312 30.53 -10.41 14.83
C ARG A 312 31.96 -10.75 14.45
N ASP A 313 32.32 -10.45 13.20
CA ASP A 313 33.65 -10.44 12.66
C ASP A 313 34.47 -11.70 13.02
N ALA A 314 35.71 -11.57 13.46
CA ALA A 314 36.62 -12.68 13.75
C ALA A 314 36.13 -13.64 14.86
N GLU A 315 35.36 -13.14 15.83
CA GLU A 315 34.76 -13.98 16.86
C GLU A 315 33.69 -14.90 16.25
N LEU A 316 32.84 -14.35 15.37
CA LEU A 316 31.86 -15.14 14.64
C LEU A 316 32.53 -16.11 13.65
N ASP A 317 33.63 -15.73 13.01
CA ASP A 317 34.42 -16.64 12.16
C ASP A 317 34.89 -17.87 12.95
N GLY A 318 35.38 -17.64 14.16
CA GLY A 318 35.85 -18.73 15.04
C GLY A 318 34.71 -19.65 15.50
N ILE A 319 33.57 -19.12 15.86
CA ILE A 319 32.39 -19.87 16.34
C ILE A 319 31.73 -20.62 15.19
N SER A 320 31.53 -19.96 14.06
CA SER A 320 30.84 -20.54 12.90
C SER A 320 31.72 -21.47 12.08
N GLY A 321 33.06 -21.27 12.14
CA GLY A 321 34.03 -21.91 11.26
C GLY A 321 33.91 -21.43 9.81
N ILE A 322 33.31 -20.23 9.57
CA ILE A 322 33.11 -19.63 8.26
C ILE A 322 33.88 -18.31 8.23
N PRO A 323 34.85 -18.13 7.34
CA PRO A 323 35.63 -16.90 7.27
C PRO A 323 34.81 -15.74 6.70
N GLY A 324 35.14 -14.54 7.14
CA GLY A 324 34.58 -13.31 6.59
C GLY A 324 33.17 -12.99 7.05
N CYS A 325 32.67 -13.58 8.11
CA CYS A 325 31.42 -13.19 8.74
C CYS A 325 31.43 -11.71 9.14
N VAL A 326 30.31 -11.06 9.01
CA VAL A 326 30.12 -9.67 9.43
C VAL A 326 29.38 -9.61 10.76
N PHE A 327 28.24 -10.28 10.86
CA PHE A 327 27.45 -10.39 12.08
C PHE A 327 26.32 -11.43 11.95
N VAL A 328 25.78 -11.84 13.10
CA VAL A 328 24.42 -12.42 13.22
C VAL A 328 23.65 -11.62 14.28
N HIS A 329 22.46 -11.16 13.92
CA HIS A 329 21.60 -10.41 14.84
C HIS A 329 21.22 -11.27 16.07
N ALA A 330 21.07 -10.65 17.25
CA ALA A 330 20.76 -11.34 18.49
C ALA A 330 19.48 -12.22 18.42
N ALA A 331 18.48 -11.81 17.62
CA ALA A 331 17.27 -12.61 17.37
C ALA A 331 17.44 -13.66 16.25
N GLY A 332 18.58 -13.73 15.57
CA GLY A 332 18.88 -14.72 14.53
C GLY A 332 18.12 -14.56 13.21
N PHE A 333 17.35 -13.49 13.03
CA PHE A 333 16.57 -13.31 11.79
C PHE A 333 17.39 -12.87 10.58
N ILE A 334 18.58 -12.31 10.80
CA ILE A 334 19.50 -11.85 9.75
C ILE A 334 20.95 -11.95 10.19
N GLY A 335 21.80 -12.28 9.24
CA GLY A 335 23.26 -12.24 9.36
C GLY A 335 23.89 -11.76 8.07
N GLY A 336 25.23 -11.80 7.99
CA GLY A 336 25.91 -11.43 6.78
C GLY A 336 27.36 -11.86 6.73
N ASN A 337 27.89 -11.96 5.52
CA ASN A 337 29.28 -12.27 5.21
C ASN A 337 29.84 -11.26 4.20
N LYS A 338 31.15 -11.15 4.13
CA LYS A 338 31.85 -10.28 3.16
C LYS A 338 31.73 -10.77 1.72
N THR A 339 31.40 -12.06 1.52
CA THR A 339 31.34 -12.73 0.22
C THR A 339 30.03 -13.49 0.04
N PHE A 340 29.67 -13.77 -1.21
CA PHE A 340 28.56 -14.67 -1.53
C PHE A 340 28.80 -16.08 -0.99
N GLU A 341 29.96 -16.65 -1.23
CA GLU A 341 30.28 -18.03 -0.77
C GLU A 341 30.15 -18.15 0.75
N GLY A 342 30.70 -17.20 1.49
CA GLY A 342 30.59 -17.20 2.95
C GLY A 342 29.12 -17.03 3.42
N ALA A 343 28.30 -16.21 2.75
CA ALA A 343 26.88 -16.10 3.07
C ALA A 343 26.11 -17.41 2.75
N LYS A 344 26.43 -18.06 1.64
CA LYS A 344 25.89 -19.37 1.27
C LYS A 344 26.28 -20.45 2.31
N ASP A 345 27.56 -20.48 2.73
CA ASP A 345 28.01 -21.41 3.77
C ASP A 345 27.27 -21.16 5.11
N MET A 346 27.02 -19.89 5.48
CA MET A 346 26.22 -19.57 6.65
C MET A 346 24.79 -20.11 6.52
N ALA A 347 24.16 -19.98 5.35
CA ALA A 347 22.82 -20.50 5.11
C ALA A 347 22.81 -22.03 5.19
N ILE A 348 23.68 -22.73 4.44
CA ILE A 348 23.71 -24.20 4.39
C ILE A 348 24.01 -24.77 5.78
N LYS A 349 25.05 -24.29 6.46
CA LYS A 349 25.38 -24.73 7.82
C LYS A 349 24.27 -24.43 8.82
N GLY A 350 23.58 -23.28 8.64
CA GLY A 350 22.41 -22.92 9.44
C GLY A 350 21.19 -23.84 9.22
N LEU A 351 21.07 -24.49 8.07
CA LEU A 351 20.03 -25.49 7.82
C LEU A 351 20.29 -26.80 8.59
N ASP A 352 21.55 -27.13 8.85
CA ASP A 352 21.94 -28.41 9.46
C ASP A 352 21.99 -28.32 11.01
N LEU A 353 22.18 -27.12 11.57
CA LEU A 353 22.21 -26.84 13.00
C LEU A 353 20.84 -26.46 13.56
#